data_770e96d850058b6d545678171c77487b
#
_entry.id   770e96d850058b6d545678171c77487b
#
_cell.length_a   1.000
_cell.length_b   1.000
_cell.length_c   1.000
_cell.angle_alpha   90.00
_cell.angle_beta   90.00
_cell.angle_gamma   90.00
#
_symmetry.space_group_name_H-M   'P 1'
#
loop_
_entity.id
_entity.type
_entity.pdbx_description
1 polymer ?
#
loop_
_entity_poly.entity_id
_entity_poly.type
_entity_poly.pdbx_seq_one_letter_code
_entity_poly.pdbx_strand_id
1 'polypeptide(L)'
;MQQQLNLGELKLKQDVPTRWNSTYDMLQRLLSAKDAVIATIAIMRQELALNNDDWVVIESAASILKLFYDITVETSAEKNVSLVKVIPLCGIMNNHIKAHLNNHTLPPRVQIMVNTLDKQLEKRFSNIEKHVLYSEATILDPRFKNKGFSQINNFDQAVATLKKKVGSSLQKTVMTLPSTLC
;
A
#
# COMPACT_ATOMS: atom_id res chain seq x y z
N MET A 1 -5.17 -30.51 -18.97
CA MET A 1 -5.33 -29.22 -19.70
C MET A 1 -4.06 -28.38 -19.67
N GLN A 2 -3.51 -27.97 -18.51
CA GLN A 2 -2.26 -27.19 -18.47
C GLN A 2 -1.08 -27.89 -19.16
N GLN A 3 -0.90 -29.18 -18.90
CA GLN A 3 0.13 -30.01 -19.59
C GLN A 3 -0.11 -30.08 -21.10
N GLN A 4 -1.36 -30.18 -21.53
CA GLN A 4 -1.72 -30.20 -22.97
C GLN A 4 -1.44 -28.87 -23.68
N LEU A 5 -1.44 -27.76 -22.91
CA LEU A 5 -1.11 -26.41 -23.41
C LEU A 5 0.37 -26.04 -23.17
N ASN A 6 1.22 -27.01 -22.75
CA ASN A 6 2.60 -26.75 -22.34
C ASN A 6 2.76 -25.65 -21.29
N LEU A 7 1.75 -25.46 -20.44
CA LEU A 7 1.76 -24.52 -19.31
C LEU A 7 2.21 -25.26 -18.03
N GLY A 8 2.98 -24.58 -17.20
CA GLY A 8 3.34 -25.10 -15.88
C GLY A 8 2.09 -25.43 -15.04
N GLU A 9 2.16 -26.45 -14.21
CA GLU A 9 1.07 -26.84 -13.32
C GLU A 9 0.84 -25.80 -12.22
N LEU A 10 -0.05 -24.86 -12.47
CA LEU A 10 -0.45 -23.79 -11.55
C LEU A 10 -1.84 -24.08 -10.97
N LYS A 11 -1.91 -24.36 -9.66
CA LYS A 11 -3.20 -24.43 -8.96
C LYS A 11 -3.77 -23.04 -8.79
N LEU A 12 -5.08 -22.88 -9.00
CA LEU A 12 -5.78 -21.64 -8.67
C LEU A 12 -5.67 -21.36 -7.16
N LYS A 13 -5.61 -20.09 -6.81
CA LYS A 13 -5.63 -19.63 -5.42
C LYS A 13 -7.04 -19.15 -5.09
N GLN A 14 -7.49 -19.41 -3.88
CA GLN A 14 -8.74 -18.87 -3.34
C GLN A 14 -8.44 -17.61 -2.53
N ASP A 15 -9.34 -16.65 -2.57
CA ASP A 15 -9.27 -15.50 -1.67
C ASP A 15 -9.52 -15.92 -0.21
N VAL A 16 -8.75 -15.33 0.70
CA VAL A 16 -8.87 -15.55 2.14
C VAL A 16 -9.15 -14.21 2.80
N PRO A 17 -10.39 -13.93 3.24
CA PRO A 17 -10.81 -12.61 3.72
C PRO A 17 -9.97 -12.03 4.85
N THR A 18 -9.27 -12.86 5.61
CA THR A 18 -8.38 -12.45 6.71
C THR A 18 -6.97 -12.09 6.25
N ARG A 19 -6.62 -12.29 4.98
CA ARG A 19 -5.29 -12.01 4.43
C ARG A 19 -5.35 -10.86 3.43
N TRP A 20 -4.70 -9.78 3.72
CA TRP A 20 -4.67 -8.56 2.89
C TRP A 20 -4.34 -8.79 1.42
N ASN A 21 -3.37 -9.64 1.13
CA ASN A 21 -2.85 -9.83 -0.22
C ASN A 21 -3.53 -10.97 -0.99
N SER A 22 -4.47 -11.69 -0.36
CA SER A 22 -5.04 -12.90 -0.96
C SER A 22 -5.86 -12.61 -2.22
N THR A 23 -6.61 -11.51 -2.24
CA THR A 23 -7.37 -11.08 -3.42
C THR A 23 -6.45 -10.81 -4.61
N TYR A 24 -5.36 -10.06 -4.39
CA TYR A 24 -4.37 -9.82 -5.45
C TYR A 24 -3.74 -11.12 -5.94
N ASP A 25 -3.31 -11.96 -5.02
CA ASP A 25 -2.72 -13.28 -5.33
C ASP A 25 -3.68 -14.17 -6.14
N MET A 26 -4.97 -14.15 -5.78
CA MET A 26 -6.01 -14.89 -6.50
C MET A 26 -6.17 -14.36 -7.94
N LEU A 27 -6.30 -13.04 -8.10
CA LEU A 27 -6.46 -12.41 -9.41
C LEU A 27 -5.24 -12.65 -10.30
N GLN A 28 -4.03 -12.47 -9.78
CA GLN A 28 -2.79 -12.72 -10.50
C GLN A 28 -2.65 -14.19 -10.92
N ARG A 29 -3.03 -15.13 -10.07
CA ARG A 29 -3.01 -16.55 -10.38
C ARG A 29 -4.03 -16.89 -11.45
N LEU A 30 -5.22 -16.28 -11.39
CA LEU A 30 -6.27 -16.47 -12.39
C LEU A 30 -5.81 -15.94 -13.76
N LEU A 31 -5.19 -14.76 -13.82
CA LEU A 31 -4.64 -14.18 -15.04
C LEU A 31 -3.51 -15.05 -15.62
N SER A 32 -2.61 -15.53 -14.77
CA SER A 32 -1.50 -16.41 -15.21
C SER A 32 -1.98 -17.76 -15.76
N ALA A 33 -3.18 -18.20 -15.39
CA ALA A 33 -3.77 -19.45 -15.86
C ALA A 33 -4.93 -19.22 -16.85
N LYS A 34 -5.09 -18.02 -17.39
CA LYS A 34 -6.25 -17.56 -18.20
C LYS A 34 -6.66 -18.57 -19.27
N ASP A 35 -5.73 -18.97 -20.13
CA ASP A 35 -6.03 -19.86 -21.25
C ASP A 35 -6.46 -21.27 -20.77
N ALA A 36 -5.79 -21.79 -19.76
CA ALA A 36 -6.15 -23.08 -19.16
C ALA A 36 -7.52 -23.02 -18.47
N VAL A 37 -7.83 -21.91 -17.82
CA VAL A 37 -9.14 -21.67 -17.17
C VAL A 37 -10.24 -21.61 -18.22
N ILE A 38 -10.07 -20.81 -19.28
CA ILE A 38 -11.04 -20.70 -20.38
C ILE A 38 -11.31 -22.06 -20.99
N ALA A 39 -10.26 -22.80 -21.36
CA ALA A 39 -10.38 -24.12 -21.98
C ALA A 39 -11.06 -25.14 -21.05
N THR A 40 -10.73 -25.12 -19.75
CA THR A 40 -11.33 -26.04 -18.76
C THR A 40 -12.79 -25.75 -18.53
N ILE A 41 -13.15 -24.47 -18.36
CA ILE A 41 -14.53 -24.05 -18.13
C ILE A 41 -15.41 -24.37 -19.35
N ALA A 42 -14.91 -24.12 -20.57
CA ALA A 42 -15.63 -24.41 -21.80
C ALA A 42 -16.04 -25.90 -21.91
N ILE A 43 -15.24 -26.82 -21.37
CA ILE A 43 -15.50 -28.25 -21.42
C ILE A 43 -16.33 -28.75 -20.24
N MET A 44 -16.02 -28.27 -19.03
CA MET A 44 -16.54 -28.87 -17.80
C MET A 44 -17.71 -28.11 -17.15
N ARG A 45 -17.70 -26.78 -17.25
CA ARG A 45 -18.60 -25.89 -16.49
C ARG A 45 -18.90 -24.61 -17.26
N GLN A 46 -19.59 -24.71 -18.39
CA GLN A 46 -19.89 -23.56 -19.26
C GLN A 46 -20.66 -22.43 -18.55
N GLU A 47 -21.44 -22.77 -17.52
CA GLU A 47 -22.17 -21.81 -16.68
C GLU A 47 -21.26 -20.86 -15.87
N LEU A 48 -19.97 -21.20 -15.73
CA LEU A 48 -18.96 -20.36 -15.05
C LEU A 48 -18.11 -19.55 -16.03
N ALA A 49 -18.47 -19.54 -17.32
CA ALA A 49 -17.68 -18.85 -18.33
C ALA A 49 -17.59 -17.34 -18.04
N LEU A 50 -16.38 -16.84 -18.01
CA LEU A 50 -16.09 -15.41 -17.91
C LEU A 50 -16.09 -14.81 -19.32
N ASN A 51 -16.79 -13.71 -19.50
CA ASN A 51 -16.79 -12.95 -20.76
C ASN A 51 -15.55 -12.01 -20.83
N ASN A 52 -15.35 -11.36 -21.97
CA ASN A 52 -14.24 -10.45 -22.15
C ASN A 52 -14.26 -9.27 -21.15
N ASP A 53 -15.43 -8.75 -20.82
CA ASP A 53 -15.57 -7.64 -19.87
C ASP A 53 -15.16 -8.07 -18.47
N ASP A 54 -15.46 -9.30 -18.06
CA ASP A 54 -15.02 -9.85 -16.78
C ASP A 54 -13.49 -9.93 -16.72
N TRP A 55 -12.84 -10.36 -17.80
CA TRP A 55 -11.38 -10.38 -17.88
C TRP A 55 -10.76 -8.98 -17.79
N VAL A 56 -11.36 -7.99 -18.46
CA VAL A 56 -10.93 -6.59 -18.35
C VAL A 56 -11.06 -6.06 -16.93
N VAL A 57 -12.13 -6.40 -16.22
CA VAL A 57 -12.32 -6.06 -14.80
C VAL A 57 -11.23 -6.69 -13.93
N ILE A 58 -10.92 -7.98 -14.15
CA ILE A 58 -9.89 -8.70 -13.39
C ILE A 58 -8.50 -8.10 -13.62
N GLU A 59 -8.14 -7.84 -14.89
CA GLU A 59 -6.86 -7.24 -15.27
C GLU A 59 -6.69 -5.84 -14.66
N SER A 60 -7.72 -5.00 -14.78
CA SER A 60 -7.70 -3.64 -14.24
C SER A 60 -7.62 -3.62 -12.72
N ALA A 61 -8.39 -4.47 -12.04
CA ALA A 61 -8.35 -4.58 -10.59
C ALA A 61 -7.00 -5.08 -10.10
N ALA A 62 -6.43 -6.11 -10.71
CA ALA A 62 -5.11 -6.64 -10.36
C ALA A 62 -4.02 -5.58 -10.54
N SER A 63 -4.06 -4.80 -11.63
CA SER A 63 -3.11 -3.70 -11.88
C SER A 63 -3.12 -2.66 -10.75
N ILE A 64 -4.32 -2.24 -10.32
CA ILE A 64 -4.46 -1.25 -9.24
C ILE A 64 -4.02 -1.82 -7.89
N LEU A 65 -4.40 -3.06 -7.58
CA LEU A 65 -4.08 -3.71 -6.30
C LEU A 65 -2.60 -4.08 -6.16
N LYS A 66 -1.85 -4.15 -7.28
CA LYS A 66 -0.43 -4.47 -7.27
C LYS A 66 0.37 -3.58 -6.33
N LEU A 67 0.15 -2.26 -6.36
CA LEU A 67 0.86 -1.33 -5.49
C LEU A 67 0.63 -1.64 -4.00
N PHE A 68 -0.61 -1.95 -3.62
CA PHE A 68 -0.93 -2.30 -2.24
C PHE A 68 -0.26 -3.61 -1.80
N TYR A 69 -0.20 -4.57 -2.71
CA TYR A 69 0.55 -5.80 -2.50
C TYR A 69 2.03 -5.52 -2.24
N ASP A 70 2.69 -4.75 -3.12
CA ASP A 70 4.11 -4.43 -3.03
C ASP A 70 4.41 -3.67 -1.71
N ILE A 71 3.57 -2.70 -1.33
CA ILE A 71 3.69 -1.96 -0.07
C ILE A 71 3.53 -2.90 1.15
N THR A 72 2.57 -3.82 1.09
CA THR A 72 2.37 -4.78 2.19
C THR A 72 3.58 -5.70 2.35
N VAL A 73 4.15 -6.19 1.25
CA VAL A 73 5.37 -7.01 1.28
C VAL A 73 6.53 -6.22 1.87
N GLU A 74 6.73 -4.97 1.41
CA GLU A 74 7.81 -4.09 1.89
C GLU A 74 7.68 -3.79 3.39
N THR A 75 6.45 -3.53 3.88
CA THR A 75 6.21 -3.20 5.29
C THR A 75 6.21 -4.41 6.21
N SER A 76 5.95 -5.61 5.68
CA SER A 76 5.96 -6.87 6.44
C SER A 76 7.35 -7.50 6.57
N ALA A 77 8.36 -6.97 5.88
CA ALA A 77 9.72 -7.49 5.95
C ALA A 77 10.37 -7.15 7.29
N GLU A 78 10.60 -8.13 8.14
CA GLU A 78 11.17 -7.98 9.50
C GLU A 78 12.51 -7.24 9.55
N LYS A 79 13.27 -7.26 8.46
CA LYS A 79 14.61 -6.64 8.37
C LYS A 79 14.58 -5.14 8.11
N ASN A 80 13.42 -4.55 7.84
CA ASN A 80 13.30 -3.15 7.46
C ASN A 80 12.64 -2.32 8.56
N VAL A 81 13.24 -1.20 8.91
CA VAL A 81 12.60 -0.20 9.78
C VAL A 81 11.45 0.43 9.01
N SER A 82 10.24 -0.04 9.25
CA SER A 82 9.03 0.37 8.53
C SER A 82 8.52 1.75 8.97
N LEU A 83 8.78 2.16 10.22
CA LEU A 83 8.25 3.38 10.82
C LEU A 83 8.56 4.65 9.99
N VAL A 84 9.79 4.77 9.49
CA VAL A 84 10.24 5.91 8.69
C VAL A 84 9.58 5.99 7.31
N LYS A 85 9.06 4.87 6.82
CA LYS A 85 8.45 4.73 5.49
C LYS A 85 6.94 4.96 5.50
N VAL A 86 6.29 5.00 6.68
CA VAL A 86 4.82 5.04 6.78
C VAL A 86 4.24 6.25 6.03
N ILE A 87 4.73 7.46 6.31
CA ILE A 87 4.25 8.69 5.64
C ILE A 87 4.49 8.64 4.12
N PRO A 88 5.73 8.37 3.64
CA PRO A 88 5.97 8.25 2.20
C PRO A 88 5.10 7.21 1.50
N LEU A 89 4.92 6.03 2.09
CA LEU A 89 4.11 4.97 1.50
C LEU A 89 2.62 5.33 1.45
N CYS A 90 2.10 5.99 2.48
CA CYS A 90 0.74 6.54 2.46
C CYS A 90 0.57 7.58 1.36
N GLY A 91 1.55 8.45 1.14
CA GLY A 91 1.57 9.41 0.04
C GLY A 91 1.54 8.72 -1.33
N ILE A 92 2.34 7.66 -1.52
CA ILE A 92 2.38 6.88 -2.76
C ILE A 92 1.02 6.22 -3.02
N MET A 93 0.40 5.57 -2.01
CA MET A 93 -0.94 4.98 -2.15
C MET A 93 -1.99 6.01 -2.54
N ASN A 94 -1.97 7.16 -1.89
CA ASN A 94 -2.92 8.26 -2.14
C ASN A 94 -2.78 8.78 -3.59
N ASN A 95 -1.56 9.05 -4.04
CA ASN A 95 -1.30 9.52 -5.39
C ASN A 95 -1.70 8.49 -6.44
N HIS A 96 -1.44 7.21 -6.19
CA HIS A 96 -1.83 6.12 -7.08
C HIS A 96 -3.36 6.04 -7.24
N ILE A 97 -4.11 6.07 -6.16
CA ILE A 97 -5.58 6.03 -6.23
C ILE A 97 -6.14 7.29 -6.88
N LYS A 98 -5.62 8.48 -6.55
CA LYS A 98 -6.05 9.74 -7.17
C LYS A 98 -5.83 9.78 -8.67
N ALA A 99 -4.75 9.17 -9.17
CA ALA A 99 -4.52 9.05 -10.61
C ALA A 99 -5.59 8.19 -11.31
N HIS A 100 -6.24 7.26 -10.61
CA HIS A 100 -7.27 6.39 -11.17
C HIS A 100 -8.71 6.92 -10.95
N LEU A 101 -8.93 7.87 -10.03
CA LEU A 101 -10.28 8.41 -9.75
C LEU A 101 -10.95 9.02 -10.99
N ASN A 102 -10.18 9.73 -11.82
CA ASN A 102 -10.66 10.42 -13.01
C ASN A 102 -10.48 9.60 -14.30
N ASN A 103 -10.14 8.32 -14.17
CA ASN A 103 -9.94 7.48 -15.34
C ASN A 103 -11.27 6.88 -15.81
N HIS A 104 -11.91 7.53 -16.76
CA HIS A 104 -13.19 7.12 -17.34
C HIS A 104 -13.10 5.86 -18.23
N THR A 105 -11.90 5.35 -18.50
CA THR A 105 -11.72 4.10 -19.26
C THR A 105 -11.83 2.85 -18.39
N LEU A 106 -11.85 3.01 -17.08
CA LEU A 106 -11.98 1.89 -16.16
C LEU A 106 -13.39 1.30 -16.17
N PRO A 107 -13.53 -0.04 -16.10
CA PRO A 107 -14.83 -0.67 -15.93
C PRO A 107 -15.58 -0.13 -14.71
N PRO A 108 -16.92 0.00 -14.75
CA PRO A 108 -17.70 0.57 -13.64
C PRO A 108 -17.46 -0.11 -12.29
N ARG A 109 -17.30 -1.45 -12.28
CA ARG A 109 -17.00 -2.22 -11.06
C ARG A 109 -15.64 -1.83 -10.46
N VAL A 110 -14.63 -1.61 -11.31
CA VAL A 110 -13.29 -1.17 -10.89
C VAL A 110 -13.33 0.27 -10.39
N GLN A 111 -14.12 1.14 -11.03
CA GLN A 111 -14.32 2.52 -10.56
C GLN A 111 -14.94 2.56 -9.15
N ILE A 112 -15.90 1.69 -8.86
CA ILE A 112 -16.46 1.55 -7.50
C ILE A 112 -15.37 1.12 -6.49
N MET A 113 -14.51 0.18 -6.88
CA MET A 113 -13.38 -0.25 -6.05
C MET A 113 -12.42 0.91 -5.77
N VAL A 114 -12.02 1.67 -6.80
CA VAL A 114 -11.14 2.83 -6.66
C VAL A 114 -11.74 3.88 -5.72
N ASN A 115 -13.02 4.24 -5.91
CA ASN A 115 -13.72 5.19 -5.04
C ASN A 115 -13.79 4.69 -3.58
N THR A 116 -13.94 3.40 -3.39
CA THR A 116 -13.97 2.79 -2.05
C THR A 116 -12.60 2.85 -1.40
N LEU A 117 -11.54 2.53 -2.15
CA LEU A 117 -10.15 2.62 -1.68
C LEU A 117 -9.78 4.06 -1.30
N ASP A 118 -10.15 5.05 -2.12
CA ASP A 118 -9.92 6.47 -1.81
C ASP A 118 -10.54 6.87 -0.47
N LYS A 119 -11.83 6.57 -0.27
CA LYS A 119 -12.53 6.85 0.99
C LYS A 119 -11.88 6.15 2.20
N GLN A 120 -11.41 4.91 2.01
CA GLN A 120 -10.75 4.17 3.10
C GLN A 120 -9.35 4.71 3.41
N LEU A 121 -8.59 5.13 2.42
CA LEU A 121 -7.30 5.79 2.61
C LEU A 121 -7.47 7.13 3.35
N GLU A 122 -8.41 7.96 2.91
CA GLU A 122 -8.74 9.22 3.57
C GLU A 122 -9.12 8.99 5.05
N LYS A 123 -10.05 8.08 5.29
CA LYS A 123 -10.52 7.77 6.65
C LYS A 123 -9.39 7.32 7.58
N ARG A 124 -8.43 6.53 7.07
CA ARG A 124 -7.40 5.88 7.91
C ARG A 124 -6.12 6.69 8.01
N PHE A 125 -5.75 7.44 6.96
CA PHE A 125 -4.42 8.02 6.83
C PHE A 125 -4.41 9.55 6.63
N SER A 126 -5.58 10.24 6.64
CA SER A 126 -5.65 11.70 6.47
C SER A 126 -4.78 12.48 7.48
N ASN A 127 -4.61 11.96 8.69
CA ASN A 127 -3.83 12.59 9.74
C ASN A 127 -2.46 11.93 9.99
N ILE A 128 -2.01 11.05 9.11
CA ILE A 128 -0.78 10.26 9.33
C ILE A 128 0.45 11.15 9.49
N GLU A 129 0.52 12.26 8.74
CA GLU A 129 1.63 13.22 8.80
C GLU A 129 1.68 14.00 10.13
N LYS A 130 0.56 14.11 10.83
CA LYS A 130 0.46 14.76 12.15
C LYS A 130 0.78 13.81 13.30
N HIS A 131 0.90 12.51 13.01
CA HIS A 131 1.22 11.53 14.04
C HIS A 131 2.68 11.65 14.45
N VAL A 132 2.92 11.97 15.72
CA VAL A 132 4.23 12.35 16.26
C VAL A 132 5.32 11.33 15.93
N LEU A 133 5.08 10.02 16.15
CA LEU A 133 6.10 8.99 15.90
C LEU A 133 6.47 8.90 14.42
N TYR A 134 5.50 8.90 13.52
CA TYR A 134 5.76 8.76 12.09
C TYR A 134 6.42 10.02 11.52
N SER A 135 5.97 11.21 11.92
CA SER A 135 6.55 12.46 11.47
C SER A 135 8.00 12.63 11.93
N GLU A 136 8.28 12.37 13.22
CA GLU A 136 9.63 12.44 13.75
C GLU A 136 10.56 11.41 13.10
N ALA A 137 10.11 10.15 12.95
CA ALA A 137 10.88 9.11 12.27
C ALA A 137 11.21 9.50 10.82
N THR A 138 10.23 10.04 10.08
CA THR A 138 10.43 10.47 8.68
C THR A 138 11.39 11.65 8.58
N ILE A 139 11.31 12.64 9.49
CA ILE A 139 12.21 13.81 9.52
C ILE A 139 13.65 13.39 9.79
N LEU A 140 13.85 12.47 10.72
CA LEU A 140 15.18 12.03 11.13
C LEU A 140 15.88 11.14 10.08
N ASP A 141 15.11 10.54 9.17
CA ASP A 141 15.70 9.76 8.09
C ASP A 141 16.20 10.69 6.95
N PRO A 142 17.51 10.70 6.65
CA PRO A 142 18.09 11.58 5.64
C PRO A 142 17.57 11.35 4.22
N ARG A 143 16.96 10.19 3.95
CA ARG A 143 16.39 9.83 2.64
C ARG A 143 15.08 10.56 2.37
N PHE A 144 14.29 10.84 3.41
CA PHE A 144 12.95 11.40 3.28
C PHE A 144 12.89 12.88 3.68
N LYS A 145 13.19 13.19 4.94
CA LYS A 145 13.11 14.57 5.47
C LYS A 145 11.79 15.25 5.06
N ASN A 146 11.86 16.44 4.49
CA ASN A 146 10.68 17.17 3.99
C ASN A 146 10.02 16.52 2.78
N LYS A 147 10.75 15.75 1.98
CA LYS A 147 10.20 15.05 0.78
C LYS A 147 9.24 13.92 1.13
N GLY A 148 9.29 13.43 2.37
CA GLY A 148 8.35 12.42 2.84
C GLY A 148 6.93 12.94 3.06
N PHE A 149 6.75 14.26 3.20
CA PHE A 149 5.48 14.90 3.50
C PHE A 149 4.80 15.41 2.23
N SER A 150 3.47 15.29 2.18
CA SER A 150 2.65 15.86 1.11
C SER A 150 2.34 17.35 1.36
N GLN A 151 2.33 17.78 2.65
CA GLN A 151 2.03 19.15 3.06
C GLN A 151 3.19 19.75 3.86
N ILE A 152 3.75 20.85 3.34
CA ILE A 152 4.86 21.55 3.98
C ILE A 152 4.52 22.03 5.40
N ASN A 153 3.29 22.47 5.63
CA ASN A 153 2.84 22.91 6.96
C ASN A 153 2.91 21.79 8.01
N ASN A 154 2.60 20.55 7.63
CA ASN A 154 2.71 19.40 8.54
C ASN A 154 4.18 19.10 8.86
N PHE A 155 5.07 19.21 7.89
CA PHE A 155 6.51 19.10 8.10
C PHE A 155 7.02 20.16 9.07
N ASP A 156 6.68 21.45 8.85
CA ASP A 156 7.15 22.56 9.68
C ASP A 156 6.67 22.41 11.13
N GLN A 157 5.41 22.00 11.34
CA GLN A 157 4.87 21.72 12.67
C GLN A 157 5.61 20.57 13.36
N ALA A 158 5.91 19.51 12.62
CA ALA A 158 6.63 18.37 13.15
C ALA A 158 8.08 18.72 13.52
N VAL A 159 8.76 19.54 12.70
CA VAL A 159 10.12 20.08 13.00
C VAL A 159 10.08 20.94 14.25
N ALA A 160 9.11 21.83 14.40
CA ALA A 160 8.98 22.68 15.58
C ALA A 160 8.77 21.85 16.86
N THR A 161 7.93 20.80 16.77
CA THR A 161 7.70 19.87 17.88
C THR A 161 8.97 19.11 18.26
N LEU A 162 9.71 18.62 17.28
CA LEU A 162 10.97 17.89 17.51
C LEU A 162 12.03 18.79 18.16
N LYS A 163 12.18 20.03 17.66
CA LYS A 163 13.12 21.02 18.23
C LYS A 163 12.78 21.32 19.72
N LYS A 164 11.49 21.49 20.05
CA LYS A 164 11.06 21.72 21.43
C LYS A 164 11.38 20.53 22.34
N LYS A 165 11.21 19.30 21.88
CA LYS A 165 11.55 18.09 22.63
C LYS A 165 13.06 18.01 22.91
N VAL A 166 13.90 18.24 21.88
CA VAL A 166 15.35 18.22 22.03
C VAL A 166 15.83 19.29 23.02
N GLY A 167 15.30 20.52 22.90
CA GLY A 167 15.63 21.62 23.81
C GLY A 167 15.28 21.31 25.27
N SER A 168 14.11 20.74 25.52
CA SER A 168 13.69 20.36 26.88
C SER A 168 14.50 19.21 27.46
N SER A 169 14.95 18.27 26.63
CA SER A 169 15.81 17.15 27.06
C SER A 169 17.21 17.65 27.41
N LEU A 170 17.79 18.57 26.65
CA LEU A 170 19.10 19.17 26.95
C LEU A 170 19.08 19.93 28.28
N GLN A 171 18.02 20.71 28.56
CA GLN A 171 17.88 21.42 29.84
C GLN A 171 17.84 20.45 31.04
N LYS A 172 17.12 19.34 30.93
CA LYS A 172 17.07 18.32 31.98
C LYS A 172 18.45 17.69 32.22
N THR A 173 19.19 17.39 31.17
CA THR A 173 20.52 16.78 31.27
C THR A 173 21.52 17.73 31.94
N VAL A 174 21.45 19.04 31.65
CA VAL A 174 22.30 20.06 32.28
C VAL A 174 22.01 20.22 33.75
N MET A 175 20.73 20.10 34.17
CA MET A 175 20.36 20.20 35.60
C MET A 175 20.72 18.96 36.43
N THR A 176 21.00 17.83 35.79
CA THR A 176 21.36 16.56 36.49
C THR A 176 22.86 16.31 36.53
N LEU A 177 23.71 17.16 35.97
CA LEU A 177 25.16 17.07 36.11
C LEU A 177 25.55 17.50 37.54
N PRO A 178 26.24 16.66 38.33
CA PRO A 178 26.68 17.06 39.65
C PRO A 178 27.68 18.20 39.55
N SER A 179 27.51 19.21 40.39
CA SER A 179 28.39 20.38 40.51
C SER A 179 29.73 20.02 41.18
N THR A 180 30.37 18.94 40.79
CA THR A 180 31.69 18.49 41.28
C THR A 180 32.71 18.63 40.19
N LEU A 181 33.14 19.87 39.97
CA LEU A 181 34.43 20.25 39.40
C LEU A 181 34.71 21.72 39.83
N CYS A 182 35.04 21.91 41.10
CA CYS A 182 35.92 22.99 41.56
C CYS A 182 37.09 22.38 42.23
#